data_704bc2d642b513805610e85177108952
#
_entry.id   704bc2d642b513805610e85177108952
#
_cell.length_a   1.000
_cell.length_b   1.000
_cell.length_c   1.000
_cell.angle_alpha   90.00
_cell.angle_beta   90.00
_cell.angle_gamma   90.00
#
_symmetry.space_group_name_H-M   'P 1'
#
loop_
_entity.id
_entity.type
_entity.pdbx_description
1 polymer ?
#
loop_
_entity_poly.entity_id
_entity_poly.type
_entity_poly.pdbx_seq_one_letter_code
_entity_poly.pdbx_strand_id
1 'polypeptide(L)'
;MLNNQPVGDLWHLQDNDADSQYYGRTFHFDFSYIYSEEMKSVVKDYVWQNLKTGNRAMNHLFFVSNGFKIFAHFAKQHGIYSLTELNNTKIDLFLSYLRTIISPRTKKPLSYKSQKNYLVALKVVIVWCRIHRPDAVPAVEIFTGNEFTGINRRMKVNFIPDEVMAQINIALKAEENPYLKYGIVILESTGMRLGDLLKLRTDCIKPHLVSGYTISWFDHKNRRERPPMPVRAECAYAVQKLIEITDPLRKEADESIKDMLFIYRCPTNHLAGQVVVPTQQSMWVWLKDFVKKNNILDTDGKPYNLTAHQFRRTLGSDMLSKGTDLNVIQQVLGHSDPSVTKRFYADVKDKDRAETFKNIGIIGNIDLIDDSSFENLTEKDWFQANKHKGAALCDGYCTKPFANGEVCDRLLKRQKCYSCSRYITTPEYLQAHRDHLARLEKQLEEGAIYGEHYAEHFRPTMEVLKVIIERLEE
;
A
#
# COMPACT_ATOMS: atom_id res chain seq x y z
N MET A 1 -3.06 -35.37 -11.30
CA MET A 1 -2.15 -35.47 -10.13
C MET A 1 -0.74 -35.66 -10.67
N LEU A 2 0.22 -34.90 -10.17
CA LEU A 2 1.64 -35.07 -10.51
C LEU A 2 2.11 -36.39 -9.86
N ASN A 3 2.33 -37.42 -10.65
CA ASN A 3 2.56 -38.77 -10.08
C ASN A 3 4.00 -39.00 -9.65
N ASN A 4 5.00 -38.40 -10.27
CA ASN A 4 6.41 -38.58 -9.94
C ASN A 4 7.18 -37.27 -9.87
N GLN A 5 8.11 -37.19 -8.92
CA GLN A 5 9.05 -36.08 -8.80
C GLN A 5 9.91 -36.00 -10.08
N PRO A 6 10.08 -34.79 -10.66
CA PRO A 6 10.94 -34.64 -11.83
C PRO A 6 12.39 -35.07 -11.55
N VAL A 7 13.01 -35.69 -12.54
CA VAL A 7 14.41 -36.12 -12.45
C VAL A 7 15.35 -34.96 -12.80
N GLY A 8 16.54 -34.95 -12.21
CA GLY A 8 17.56 -33.92 -12.46
C GLY A 8 17.37 -32.63 -11.63
N ASP A 9 18.21 -31.65 -11.92
CA ASP A 9 18.31 -30.41 -11.17
C ASP A 9 17.47 -29.26 -11.75
N LEU A 10 16.97 -29.43 -12.98
CA LEU A 10 16.14 -28.42 -13.67
C LEU A 10 14.72 -28.96 -13.82
N TRP A 11 13.76 -28.27 -13.16
CA TRP A 11 12.35 -28.62 -13.23
C TRP A 11 11.57 -27.52 -13.93
N HIS A 12 10.72 -27.91 -14.87
CA HIS A 12 9.80 -27.03 -15.59
C HIS A 12 8.37 -27.39 -15.18
N LEU A 13 7.78 -26.58 -14.29
CA LEU A 13 6.49 -26.87 -13.69
C LEU A 13 5.49 -25.78 -14.06
N GLN A 14 4.39 -26.18 -14.70
CA GLN A 14 3.32 -25.26 -15.06
C GLN A 14 2.34 -25.08 -13.90
N ASP A 15 1.94 -23.84 -13.65
CA ASP A 15 0.89 -23.52 -12.69
C ASP A 15 -0.49 -23.80 -13.31
N ASN A 16 -1.09 -24.90 -12.91
CA ASN A 16 -2.40 -25.35 -13.39
C ASN A 16 -3.56 -25.01 -12.43
N ASP A 17 -3.30 -24.19 -11.41
CA ASP A 17 -4.31 -23.70 -10.50
C ASP A 17 -5.08 -22.56 -11.17
N ALA A 18 -6.33 -22.81 -11.57
CA ALA A 18 -7.18 -21.83 -12.29
C ALA A 18 -7.39 -20.54 -11.50
N ASP A 19 -7.37 -20.60 -10.17
CA ASP A 19 -7.51 -19.44 -9.29
C ASP A 19 -6.21 -18.68 -9.08
N SER A 20 -5.09 -19.20 -9.58
CA SER A 20 -3.79 -18.56 -9.47
C SER A 20 -3.70 -17.35 -10.41
N GLN A 21 -3.08 -16.27 -9.91
CA GLN A 21 -2.69 -15.16 -10.78
C GLN A 21 -1.64 -15.54 -11.84
N TYR A 22 -1.01 -16.70 -11.69
CA TYR A 22 0.02 -17.24 -12.58
C TYR A 22 -0.45 -18.47 -13.37
N TYR A 23 -1.75 -18.72 -13.44
CA TYR A 23 -2.33 -19.81 -14.19
C TYR A 23 -1.73 -19.91 -15.60
N GLY A 24 -1.35 -21.10 -16.02
CA GLY A 24 -0.72 -21.38 -17.30
C GLY A 24 0.78 -21.03 -17.40
N ARG A 25 1.35 -20.31 -16.42
CA ARG A 25 2.77 -19.96 -16.43
C ARG A 25 3.64 -21.15 -16.05
N THR A 26 4.71 -21.38 -16.80
CA THR A 26 5.77 -22.33 -16.45
C THR A 26 6.81 -21.67 -15.55
N PHE A 27 7.11 -22.30 -14.43
CA PHE A 27 8.17 -21.92 -13.50
C PHE A 27 9.38 -22.84 -13.70
N HIS A 28 10.56 -22.23 -13.79
CA HIS A 28 11.83 -22.94 -14.01
C HIS A 28 12.60 -22.99 -12.69
N PHE A 29 12.51 -24.14 -12.00
CA PHE A 29 13.26 -24.39 -10.78
C PHE A 29 14.63 -24.95 -11.17
N ASP A 30 15.68 -24.32 -10.70
CA ASP A 30 17.07 -24.72 -10.92
C ASP A 30 17.69 -25.00 -9.54
N PHE A 31 18.06 -26.24 -9.28
CA PHE A 31 18.70 -26.69 -8.03
C PHE A 31 20.21 -26.94 -8.21
N SER A 32 20.77 -26.76 -9.40
CA SER A 32 22.18 -27.01 -9.71
C SER A 32 23.16 -26.17 -8.91
N TYR A 33 22.69 -25.00 -8.41
CA TYR A 33 23.46 -24.11 -7.57
C TYR A 33 23.73 -24.65 -6.14
N ILE A 34 22.99 -25.67 -5.72
CA ILE A 34 23.21 -26.33 -4.42
C ILE A 34 24.26 -27.39 -4.59
N TYR A 35 25.46 -27.16 -4.05
CA TYR A 35 26.60 -28.04 -4.22
C TYR A 35 26.55 -29.29 -3.34
N SER A 36 25.82 -29.26 -2.22
CA SER A 36 25.61 -30.43 -1.37
C SER A 36 24.38 -31.21 -1.83
N GLU A 37 24.56 -32.50 -2.13
CA GLU A 37 23.48 -33.38 -2.58
C GLU A 37 22.43 -33.59 -1.46
N GLU A 38 22.88 -33.62 -0.21
CA GLU A 38 21.96 -33.69 0.95
C GLU A 38 21.05 -32.46 1.02
N MET A 39 21.60 -31.24 1.01
CA MET A 39 20.81 -30.01 1.00
C MET A 39 19.92 -29.93 -0.25
N LYS A 40 20.44 -30.36 -1.40
CA LYS A 40 19.69 -30.38 -2.66
C LYS A 40 18.45 -31.27 -2.58
N SER A 41 18.63 -32.49 -2.04
CA SER A 41 17.53 -33.41 -1.78
C SER A 41 16.46 -32.78 -0.89
N VAL A 42 16.87 -32.16 0.20
CA VAL A 42 15.96 -31.49 1.15
C VAL A 42 15.13 -30.38 0.47
N VAL A 43 15.78 -29.52 -0.32
CA VAL A 43 15.07 -28.40 -0.98
C VAL A 43 14.13 -28.91 -2.08
N LYS A 44 14.55 -29.95 -2.82
CA LYS A 44 13.69 -30.63 -3.81
C LYS A 44 12.46 -31.26 -3.14
N ASP A 45 12.66 -31.97 -2.03
CA ASP A 45 11.57 -32.58 -1.27
C ASP A 45 10.61 -31.53 -0.74
N TYR A 46 11.13 -30.41 -0.20
CA TYR A 46 10.29 -29.29 0.24
C TYR A 46 9.41 -28.79 -0.90
N VAL A 47 9.99 -28.51 -2.08
CA VAL A 47 9.23 -27.99 -3.23
C VAL A 47 8.20 -29.00 -3.69
N TRP A 48 8.60 -30.27 -3.87
CA TRP A 48 7.76 -31.32 -4.42
C TRP A 48 6.59 -31.68 -3.50
N GLN A 49 6.84 -31.92 -2.22
CA GLN A 49 5.80 -32.32 -1.27
C GLN A 49 4.74 -31.20 -1.10
N ASN A 50 5.17 -29.95 -0.98
CA ASN A 50 4.22 -28.83 -0.86
C ASN A 50 3.43 -28.60 -2.16
N LEU A 51 4.03 -28.83 -3.32
CA LEU A 51 3.32 -28.77 -4.59
C LEU A 51 2.28 -29.88 -4.71
N LYS A 52 2.67 -31.13 -4.40
CA LYS A 52 1.80 -32.32 -4.49
C LYS A 52 0.60 -32.23 -3.56
N THR A 53 0.80 -31.69 -2.35
CA THR A 53 -0.26 -31.52 -1.35
C THR A 53 -1.10 -30.24 -1.55
N GLY A 54 -0.69 -29.34 -2.43
CA GLY A 54 -1.35 -28.04 -2.61
C GLY A 54 -1.20 -27.09 -1.42
N ASN A 55 -0.31 -27.40 -0.46
CA ASN A 55 -0.13 -26.59 0.75
C ASN A 55 0.45 -25.21 0.47
N ARG A 56 1.16 -25.05 -0.64
CA ARG A 56 1.79 -23.78 -1.04
C ARG A 56 1.58 -23.51 -2.52
N ALA A 57 1.29 -22.27 -2.85
CA ALA A 57 1.19 -21.83 -4.24
C ALA A 57 2.55 -21.94 -4.96
N MET A 58 2.53 -22.24 -6.25
CA MET A 58 3.71 -22.43 -7.10
C MET A 58 4.71 -21.26 -6.98
N ASN A 59 4.21 -20.06 -7.02
CA ASN A 59 5.01 -18.83 -6.92
C ASN A 59 5.73 -18.72 -5.56
N HIS A 60 5.12 -19.20 -4.47
CA HIS A 60 5.75 -19.20 -3.15
C HIS A 60 6.91 -20.21 -3.12
N LEU A 61 6.71 -21.40 -3.68
CA LEU A 61 7.76 -22.42 -3.78
C LEU A 61 8.93 -21.90 -4.62
N PHE A 62 8.63 -21.25 -5.74
CA PHE A 62 9.64 -20.62 -6.59
C PHE A 62 10.41 -19.51 -5.86
N PHE A 63 9.71 -18.68 -5.08
CA PHE A 63 10.32 -17.65 -4.25
C PHE A 63 11.27 -18.24 -3.19
N VAL A 64 10.86 -19.30 -2.50
CA VAL A 64 11.68 -19.97 -1.47
C VAL A 64 12.90 -20.61 -2.12
N SER A 65 12.72 -21.35 -3.22
CA SER A 65 13.84 -21.97 -3.96
C SER A 65 14.87 -20.92 -4.41
N ASN A 66 14.43 -19.81 -5.02
CA ASN A 66 15.35 -18.75 -5.43
C ASN A 66 15.98 -18.00 -4.26
N GLY A 67 15.25 -17.84 -3.15
CA GLY A 67 15.80 -17.25 -1.92
C GLY A 67 16.89 -18.12 -1.30
N PHE A 68 16.74 -19.44 -1.38
CA PHE A 68 17.71 -20.40 -0.88
C PHE A 68 19.05 -20.35 -1.64
N LYS A 69 19.08 -19.85 -2.89
CA LYS A 69 20.33 -19.66 -3.66
C LYS A 69 21.38 -18.85 -2.90
N ILE A 70 20.95 -17.80 -2.24
CA ILE A 70 21.88 -16.93 -1.48
C ILE A 70 22.47 -17.69 -0.29
N PHE A 71 21.65 -18.48 0.40
CA PHE A 71 22.14 -19.32 1.48
C PHE A 71 23.09 -20.44 0.96
N ALA A 72 22.75 -21.11 -0.15
CA ALA A 72 23.59 -22.15 -0.73
C ALA A 72 24.97 -21.60 -1.14
N HIS A 73 25.01 -20.36 -1.65
CA HIS A 73 26.29 -19.71 -1.97
C HIS A 73 27.12 -19.41 -0.72
N PHE A 74 26.48 -18.88 0.32
CA PHE A 74 27.12 -18.69 1.64
C PHE A 74 27.63 -20.01 2.20
N ALA A 75 26.80 -21.05 2.22
CA ALA A 75 27.15 -22.36 2.72
C ALA A 75 28.38 -22.96 2.01
N LYS A 76 28.46 -22.81 0.68
CA LYS A 76 29.62 -23.23 -0.12
C LYS A 76 30.89 -22.50 0.31
N GLN A 77 30.82 -21.19 0.54
CA GLN A 77 31.99 -20.38 0.95
C GLN A 77 32.47 -20.71 2.37
N HIS A 78 31.57 -21.17 3.24
CA HIS A 78 31.88 -21.49 4.64
C HIS A 78 32.01 -22.99 4.93
N GLY A 79 32.06 -23.84 3.91
CA GLY A 79 32.23 -25.29 4.06
C GLY A 79 31.09 -25.97 4.81
N ILE A 80 29.84 -25.47 4.69
CA ILE A 80 28.66 -26.06 5.32
C ILE A 80 28.02 -27.02 4.30
N TYR A 81 28.06 -28.30 4.57
CA TYR A 81 27.58 -29.36 3.67
C TYR A 81 26.22 -29.92 4.05
N SER A 82 25.80 -29.79 5.31
CA SER A 82 24.50 -30.21 5.83
C SER A 82 23.80 -29.09 6.58
N LEU A 83 22.46 -29.06 6.53
CA LEU A 83 21.69 -28.14 7.34
C LEU A 83 21.80 -28.48 8.83
N THR A 84 22.12 -29.74 9.20
CA THR A 84 22.36 -30.17 10.58
C THR A 84 23.51 -29.43 11.25
N GLU A 85 24.47 -28.91 10.47
CA GLU A 85 25.62 -28.14 10.97
C GLU A 85 25.26 -26.70 11.41
N LEU A 86 24.02 -26.26 11.14
CA LEU A 86 23.61 -24.91 11.47
C LEU A 86 23.41 -24.72 12.98
N ASN A 87 23.85 -23.57 13.45
CA ASN A 87 23.64 -23.08 14.81
C ASN A 87 23.47 -21.56 14.80
N ASN A 88 23.20 -20.97 15.95
CA ASN A 88 22.98 -19.51 16.07
C ASN A 88 24.17 -18.71 15.52
N THR A 89 25.41 -19.14 15.79
CA THR A 89 26.63 -18.46 15.30
C THR A 89 26.68 -18.44 13.75
N LYS A 90 26.36 -19.58 13.11
CA LYS A 90 26.32 -19.65 11.63
C LYS A 90 25.18 -18.82 11.06
N ILE A 91 24.05 -18.70 11.75
CA ILE A 91 22.94 -17.79 11.35
C ILE A 91 23.40 -16.33 11.47
N ASP A 92 24.10 -15.92 12.53
CA ASP A 92 24.63 -14.57 12.67
C ASP A 92 25.68 -14.24 11.60
N LEU A 93 26.52 -15.20 11.22
CA LEU A 93 27.44 -15.06 10.10
C LEU A 93 26.69 -14.89 8.77
N PHE A 94 25.63 -15.66 8.55
CA PHE A 94 24.78 -15.50 7.36
C PHE A 94 24.09 -14.13 7.32
N LEU A 95 23.59 -13.63 8.44
CA LEU A 95 23.03 -12.28 8.52
C LEU A 95 24.08 -11.20 8.19
N SER A 96 25.31 -11.36 8.70
CA SER A 96 26.43 -10.48 8.38
C SER A 96 26.77 -10.52 6.89
N TYR A 97 26.81 -11.71 6.31
CA TYR A 97 27.03 -11.92 4.87
C TYR A 97 25.94 -11.23 4.04
N LEU A 98 24.64 -11.34 4.40
CA LEU A 98 23.55 -10.68 3.68
C LEU A 98 23.71 -9.15 3.62
N ARG A 99 24.36 -8.53 4.61
CA ARG A 99 24.63 -7.08 4.65
C ARG A 99 25.71 -6.66 3.63
N THR A 100 26.63 -7.56 3.26
CA THR A 100 27.71 -7.27 2.32
C THR A 100 27.28 -7.44 0.86
N ILE A 101 26.18 -8.13 0.57
CA ILE A 101 25.75 -8.42 -0.79
C ILE A 101 25.27 -7.15 -1.50
N ILE A 102 25.86 -6.90 -2.66
CA ILE A 102 25.44 -5.83 -3.58
C ILE A 102 24.40 -6.37 -4.55
N SER A 103 23.24 -5.74 -4.60
CA SER A 103 22.19 -6.09 -5.56
C SER A 103 22.66 -5.88 -7.00
N PRO A 104 22.61 -6.89 -7.88
CA PRO A 104 23.00 -6.74 -9.30
C PRO A 104 22.16 -5.68 -10.02
N ARG A 105 20.90 -5.55 -9.63
CA ARG A 105 19.92 -4.63 -10.26
C ARG A 105 20.15 -3.19 -9.84
N THR A 106 20.33 -2.92 -8.54
CA THR A 106 20.37 -1.55 -8.00
C THR A 106 21.80 -1.04 -7.79
N LYS A 107 22.80 -1.91 -7.89
CA LYS A 107 24.23 -1.64 -7.59
C LYS A 107 24.43 -1.06 -6.16
N LYS A 108 23.50 -1.33 -5.26
CA LYS A 108 23.51 -0.90 -3.85
C LYS A 108 23.44 -2.13 -2.94
N PRO A 109 23.84 -2.04 -1.68
CA PRO A 109 23.62 -3.11 -0.71
C PRO A 109 22.17 -3.57 -0.69
N LEU A 110 21.95 -4.84 -0.40
CA LEU A 110 20.59 -5.39 -0.30
C LEU A 110 19.75 -4.58 0.67
N SER A 111 18.52 -4.27 0.24
CA SER A 111 17.56 -3.66 1.16
C SER A 111 17.29 -4.61 2.33
N TYR A 112 16.99 -4.05 3.48
CA TYR A 112 16.59 -4.81 4.65
C TYR A 112 15.48 -5.83 4.39
N LYS A 113 14.46 -5.43 3.59
CA LYS A 113 13.39 -6.33 3.17
C LYS A 113 13.92 -7.53 2.36
N SER A 114 14.90 -7.31 1.49
CA SER A 114 15.51 -8.38 0.70
C SER A 114 16.31 -9.33 1.59
N GLN A 115 17.09 -8.80 2.55
CA GLN A 115 17.82 -9.61 3.52
C GLN A 115 16.86 -10.49 4.32
N LYS A 116 15.76 -9.90 4.85
CA LYS A 116 14.72 -10.65 5.56
C LYS A 116 14.12 -11.76 4.70
N ASN A 117 13.85 -11.49 3.42
CA ASN A 117 13.30 -12.48 2.50
C ASN A 117 14.22 -13.68 2.32
N TYR A 118 15.54 -13.48 2.23
CA TYR A 118 16.51 -14.58 2.11
C TYR A 118 16.59 -15.40 3.39
N LEU A 119 16.58 -14.78 4.56
CA LEU A 119 16.51 -15.51 5.82
C LEU A 119 15.20 -16.31 5.95
N VAL A 120 14.07 -15.71 5.56
CA VAL A 120 12.76 -16.39 5.60
C VAL A 120 12.76 -17.60 4.67
N ALA A 121 13.40 -17.54 3.50
CA ALA A 121 13.50 -18.69 2.60
C ALA A 121 14.22 -19.88 3.27
N LEU A 122 15.35 -19.62 3.95
CA LEU A 122 16.06 -20.65 4.75
C LEU A 122 15.17 -21.15 5.90
N LYS A 123 14.60 -20.25 6.68
CA LYS A 123 13.76 -20.58 7.84
C LYS A 123 12.57 -21.47 7.48
N VAL A 124 11.90 -21.17 6.37
CA VAL A 124 10.74 -21.95 5.89
C VAL A 124 11.13 -23.39 5.55
N VAL A 125 12.28 -23.60 4.91
CA VAL A 125 12.80 -24.95 4.62
C VAL A 125 13.11 -25.68 5.92
N ILE A 126 13.83 -25.07 6.86
CA ILE A 126 14.18 -25.69 8.16
C ILE A 126 12.95 -26.05 8.98
N VAL A 127 11.98 -25.14 9.08
CA VAL A 127 10.73 -25.39 9.83
C VAL A 127 9.94 -26.54 9.20
N TRP A 128 9.90 -26.62 7.87
CA TRP A 128 9.27 -27.75 7.19
C TRP A 128 10.01 -29.07 7.46
N CYS A 129 11.35 -29.04 7.42
CA CYS A 129 12.18 -30.21 7.69
C CYS A 129 12.00 -30.74 9.10
N ARG A 130 11.81 -29.91 10.12
CA ARG A 130 11.56 -30.36 11.48
C ARG A 130 10.35 -31.31 11.61
N ILE A 131 9.40 -31.18 10.68
CA ILE A 131 8.21 -32.03 10.65
C ILE A 131 8.40 -33.24 9.75
N HIS A 132 9.00 -33.04 8.57
CA HIS A 132 9.04 -34.03 7.50
C HIS A 132 10.40 -34.75 7.31
N ARG A 133 11.50 -34.09 7.72
CA ARG A 133 12.88 -34.59 7.64
C ARG A 133 13.69 -34.14 8.87
N PRO A 134 13.29 -34.56 10.09
CA PRO A 134 13.93 -34.09 11.33
C PRO A 134 15.41 -34.44 11.43
N ASP A 135 15.83 -35.51 10.76
CA ASP A 135 17.21 -35.97 10.60
C ASP A 135 18.10 -35.01 9.81
N ALA A 136 17.52 -34.19 8.95
CA ALA A 136 18.25 -33.29 8.03
C ALA A 136 18.47 -31.86 8.60
N VAL A 137 18.02 -31.56 9.82
CA VAL A 137 18.10 -30.22 10.43
C VAL A 137 18.47 -30.30 11.91
N PRO A 138 19.00 -29.20 12.51
CA PRO A 138 19.31 -29.20 13.94
C PRO A 138 18.09 -29.49 14.79
N ALA A 139 18.27 -30.35 15.79
CA ALA A 139 17.24 -30.68 16.79
C ALA A 139 16.87 -29.45 17.67
N VAL A 140 17.81 -28.52 17.84
CA VAL A 140 17.61 -27.30 18.65
C VAL A 140 17.12 -26.13 17.80
N GLU A 141 16.44 -25.14 18.44
CA GLU A 141 16.05 -23.92 17.77
C GLU A 141 17.28 -23.03 17.51
N ILE A 142 17.46 -22.67 16.26
CA ILE A 142 18.60 -21.85 15.80
C ILE A 142 18.20 -20.42 15.43
N PHE A 143 16.89 -20.12 15.42
CA PHE A 143 16.37 -18.79 15.15
C PHE A 143 15.83 -18.17 16.44
N THR A 144 16.31 -16.99 16.79
CA THR A 144 15.86 -16.26 17.99
C THR A 144 14.51 -15.59 17.82
N GLY A 145 14.06 -15.44 16.57
CA GLY A 145 12.88 -14.65 16.22
C GLY A 145 13.12 -13.14 16.16
N ASN A 146 14.29 -12.71 16.63
CA ASN A 146 14.69 -11.31 16.75
C ASN A 146 15.74 -10.86 15.71
N GLU A 147 16.02 -11.67 14.69
CA GLU A 147 17.08 -11.43 13.70
C GLU A 147 16.91 -10.09 12.97
N PHE A 148 15.69 -9.58 12.95
CA PHE A 148 15.34 -8.33 12.26
C PHE A 148 14.47 -7.39 13.12
N THR A 149 14.56 -7.45 14.44
CA THR A 149 13.88 -6.49 15.32
C THR A 149 14.62 -5.15 15.38
N GLY A 150 13.90 -4.10 15.72
CA GLY A 150 14.44 -2.75 15.88
C GLY A 150 14.55 -1.94 14.59
N ILE A 151 14.28 -2.52 13.40
CA ILE A 151 14.32 -1.79 12.14
C ILE A 151 12.90 -1.65 11.56
N ASN A 152 11.93 -1.35 12.39
CA ASN A 152 10.62 -0.89 11.93
C ASN A 152 10.74 0.58 11.49
N ARG A 153 11.36 0.81 10.34
CA ARG A 153 11.21 2.10 9.66
C ARG A 153 9.74 2.21 9.26
N ARG A 154 9.07 3.26 9.74
CA ARG A 154 7.74 3.65 9.25
C ARG A 154 7.83 3.66 7.73
N MET A 155 7.11 2.76 7.07
CA MET A 155 7.03 2.76 5.62
C MET A 155 6.10 3.92 5.26
N LYS A 156 6.63 4.99 4.66
CA LYS A 156 5.77 6.00 4.05
C LYS A 156 4.83 5.32 3.07
N VAL A 157 3.53 5.56 3.20
CA VAL A 157 2.56 5.12 2.19
C VAL A 157 2.84 5.94 0.93
N ASN A 158 3.25 5.26 -0.12
CA ASN A 158 3.54 5.89 -1.40
C ASN A 158 2.21 6.07 -2.18
N PHE A 159 1.40 7.06 -1.81
CA PHE A 159 0.22 7.49 -2.56
C PHE A 159 0.62 8.51 -3.64
N ILE A 160 -0.28 8.80 -4.56
CA ILE A 160 -0.06 9.81 -5.62
C ILE A 160 -0.42 11.17 -5.02
N PRO A 161 0.50 12.15 -4.98
CA PRO A 161 0.19 13.52 -4.56
C PRO A 161 -0.88 14.17 -5.44
N ASP A 162 -1.65 15.08 -4.88
CA ASP A 162 -2.78 15.71 -5.58
C ASP A 162 -2.33 16.48 -6.83
N GLU A 163 -1.17 17.15 -6.77
CA GLU A 163 -0.58 17.87 -7.90
C GLU A 163 -0.18 16.91 -9.04
N VAL A 164 0.31 15.72 -8.69
CA VAL A 164 0.65 14.68 -9.68
C VAL A 164 -0.63 14.05 -10.23
N MET A 165 -1.64 13.82 -9.39
CA MET A 165 -2.93 13.30 -9.85
C MET A 165 -3.61 14.25 -10.82
N ALA A 166 -3.54 15.57 -10.58
CA ALA A 166 -4.03 16.57 -11.52
C ALA A 166 -3.32 16.50 -12.87
N GLN A 167 -1.99 16.34 -12.90
CA GLN A 167 -1.21 16.16 -14.13
C GLN A 167 -1.64 14.88 -14.87
N ILE A 168 -1.82 13.76 -14.14
CA ILE A 168 -2.29 12.49 -14.70
C ILE A 168 -3.66 12.67 -15.35
N ASN A 169 -4.62 13.31 -14.68
CA ASN A 169 -5.97 13.50 -15.17
C ASN A 169 -6.03 14.40 -16.42
N ILE A 170 -5.16 15.41 -16.51
CA ILE A 170 -5.02 16.24 -17.72
C ILE A 170 -4.46 15.39 -18.86
N ALA A 171 -3.38 14.65 -18.61
CA ALA A 171 -2.71 13.83 -19.62
C ALA A 171 -3.61 12.69 -20.15
N LEU A 172 -4.45 12.09 -19.30
CA LEU A 172 -5.38 11.03 -19.70
C LEU A 172 -6.41 11.47 -20.73
N LYS A 173 -6.76 12.75 -20.79
CA LYS A 173 -7.69 13.25 -21.81
C LYS A 173 -7.16 13.04 -23.22
N ALA A 174 -5.85 13.23 -23.41
CA ALA A 174 -5.14 13.10 -24.69
C ALA A 174 -4.50 11.72 -24.90
N GLU A 175 -4.65 10.79 -23.96
CA GLU A 175 -4.03 9.46 -24.08
C GLU A 175 -4.74 8.63 -25.16
N GLU A 176 -3.95 8.10 -26.09
CA GLU A 176 -4.41 7.34 -27.24
C GLU A 176 -4.49 5.83 -26.98
N ASN A 177 -3.66 5.31 -26.03
CA ASN A 177 -3.72 3.91 -25.66
C ASN A 177 -4.95 3.64 -24.79
N PRO A 178 -6.01 3.01 -25.33
CA PRO A 178 -7.26 2.83 -24.62
C PRO A 178 -7.11 1.91 -23.40
N TYR A 179 -6.22 0.94 -23.47
CA TYR A 179 -5.97 0.00 -22.36
C TYR A 179 -5.35 0.70 -21.17
N LEU A 180 -4.42 1.63 -21.41
CA LEU A 180 -3.84 2.46 -20.37
C LEU A 180 -4.85 3.46 -19.83
N LYS A 181 -5.49 4.22 -20.73
CA LYS A 181 -6.46 5.27 -20.39
C LYS A 181 -7.58 4.74 -19.49
N TYR A 182 -8.31 3.75 -19.98
CA TYR A 182 -9.43 3.19 -19.23
C TYR A 182 -8.99 2.30 -18.07
N GLY A 183 -7.81 1.67 -18.17
CA GLY A 183 -7.21 0.93 -17.07
C GLY A 183 -6.90 1.81 -15.87
N ILE A 184 -6.37 3.02 -16.07
CA ILE A 184 -6.13 4.00 -14.99
C ILE A 184 -7.45 4.43 -14.35
N VAL A 185 -8.48 4.77 -15.14
CA VAL A 185 -9.80 5.15 -14.61
C VAL A 185 -10.40 4.06 -13.72
N ILE A 186 -10.30 2.79 -14.14
CA ILE A 186 -10.77 1.66 -13.35
C ILE A 186 -9.93 1.50 -12.07
N LEU A 187 -8.60 1.60 -12.15
CA LEU A 187 -7.71 1.50 -10.98
C LEU A 187 -7.98 2.60 -9.95
N GLU A 188 -8.17 3.84 -10.40
CA GLU A 188 -8.49 4.99 -9.55
C GLU A 188 -9.83 4.79 -8.83
N SER A 189 -10.85 4.34 -9.58
CA SER A 189 -12.20 4.16 -9.04
C SER A 189 -12.33 3.00 -8.07
N THR A 190 -11.56 1.92 -8.26
CA THR A 190 -11.76 0.65 -7.54
C THR A 190 -10.63 0.31 -6.58
N GLY A 191 -9.45 0.85 -6.79
CA GLY A 191 -8.26 0.45 -6.04
C GLY A 191 -7.90 -1.04 -6.20
N MET A 192 -8.39 -1.73 -7.22
CA MET A 192 -8.07 -3.15 -7.42
C MET A 192 -6.58 -3.38 -7.71
N ARG A 193 -6.12 -4.61 -7.59
CA ARG A 193 -4.74 -4.94 -7.93
C ARG A 193 -4.58 -5.01 -9.45
N LEU A 194 -3.41 -4.65 -9.96
CA LEU A 194 -3.14 -4.73 -11.40
C LEU A 194 -3.40 -6.11 -11.99
N GLY A 195 -3.05 -7.18 -11.26
CA GLY A 195 -3.32 -8.55 -11.71
C GLY A 195 -4.81 -8.87 -11.83
N ASP A 196 -5.64 -8.27 -10.96
CA ASP A 196 -7.09 -8.44 -11.01
C ASP A 196 -7.70 -7.58 -12.14
N LEU A 197 -7.19 -6.35 -12.36
CA LEU A 197 -7.58 -5.49 -13.48
C LEU A 197 -7.41 -6.21 -14.82
N LEU A 198 -6.22 -6.78 -15.07
CA LEU A 198 -5.90 -7.43 -16.34
C LEU A 198 -6.70 -8.73 -16.58
N LYS A 199 -7.31 -9.26 -15.53
CA LYS A 199 -8.18 -10.45 -15.59
C LYS A 199 -9.66 -10.11 -15.43
N LEU A 200 -10.05 -8.84 -15.52
CA LEU A 200 -11.46 -8.46 -15.53
C LEU A 200 -12.16 -9.11 -16.72
N ARG A 201 -13.39 -9.56 -16.48
CA ARG A 201 -14.28 -10.11 -17.50
C ARG A 201 -15.24 -9.03 -18.02
N THR A 202 -15.80 -9.25 -19.16
CA THR A 202 -16.75 -8.31 -19.80
C THR A 202 -18.04 -8.14 -19.00
N ASP A 203 -18.42 -9.11 -18.19
CA ASP A 203 -19.62 -9.11 -17.34
C ASP A 203 -19.38 -8.51 -15.94
N CYS A 204 -18.20 -7.90 -15.72
CA CYS A 204 -17.79 -7.35 -14.41
C CYS A 204 -18.65 -6.16 -13.94
N ILE A 205 -19.27 -5.41 -14.86
CA ILE A 205 -20.08 -4.24 -14.57
C ILE A 205 -21.57 -4.55 -14.68
N LYS A 206 -22.36 -4.12 -13.70
CA LYS A 206 -23.83 -4.31 -13.70
C LYS A 206 -24.52 -3.04 -13.20
N PRO A 207 -25.77 -2.76 -13.65
CA PRO A 207 -26.57 -1.71 -13.05
C PRO A 207 -26.76 -1.96 -11.55
N HIS A 208 -26.70 -0.88 -10.75
CA HIS A 208 -27.02 -0.95 -9.33
C HIS A 208 -28.54 -0.90 -9.13
N LEU A 209 -29.07 -1.59 -8.11
CA LEU A 209 -30.52 -1.70 -7.87
C LEU A 209 -31.23 -0.36 -7.66
N VAL A 210 -30.53 0.63 -7.12
CA VAL A 210 -31.11 1.95 -6.83
C VAL A 210 -30.73 2.95 -7.92
N SER A 211 -29.42 3.15 -8.17
CA SER A 211 -28.90 4.05 -9.20
C SER A 211 -27.43 3.78 -9.47
N GLY A 212 -26.98 4.06 -10.70
CA GLY A 212 -25.57 3.91 -11.09
C GLY A 212 -25.18 2.46 -11.41
N TYR A 213 -23.95 2.12 -11.12
CA TYR A 213 -23.34 0.84 -11.49
C TYR A 213 -22.57 0.22 -10.33
N THR A 214 -22.44 -1.11 -10.38
CA THR A 214 -21.56 -1.88 -9.52
C THR A 214 -20.55 -2.66 -10.36
N ILE A 215 -19.33 -2.84 -9.82
CA ILE A 215 -18.32 -3.70 -10.40
C ILE A 215 -18.02 -4.86 -9.45
N SER A 216 -17.83 -6.05 -10.00
CA SER A 216 -17.39 -7.24 -9.26
C SER A 216 -16.25 -7.93 -10.00
N TRP A 217 -15.39 -8.60 -9.27
CA TRP A 217 -14.25 -9.32 -9.83
C TRP A 217 -13.74 -10.40 -8.87
N PHE A 218 -13.00 -11.36 -9.40
CA PHE A 218 -12.31 -12.36 -8.60
C PHE A 218 -10.97 -11.81 -8.08
N ASP A 219 -10.77 -11.79 -6.76
CA ASP A 219 -9.50 -11.42 -6.11
C ASP A 219 -8.56 -12.64 -6.10
N HIS A 220 -7.72 -12.76 -7.12
CA HIS A 220 -6.82 -13.89 -7.32
C HIS A 220 -5.79 -14.07 -6.20
N LYS A 221 -5.43 -13.00 -5.49
CA LYS A 221 -4.49 -13.10 -4.37
C LYS A 221 -5.14 -13.76 -3.14
N ASN A 222 -6.40 -13.43 -2.88
CA ASN A 222 -7.15 -13.93 -1.73
C ASN A 222 -8.10 -15.08 -2.11
N ARG A 223 -8.15 -15.50 -3.38
CA ARG A 223 -8.96 -16.60 -3.95
C ARG A 223 -10.43 -16.49 -3.58
N ARG A 224 -11.02 -15.34 -3.83
CA ARG A 224 -12.44 -15.11 -3.53
C ARG A 224 -13.07 -14.10 -4.48
N GLU A 225 -14.35 -14.28 -4.74
CA GLU A 225 -15.16 -13.26 -5.39
C GLU A 225 -15.25 -12.02 -4.51
N ARG A 226 -15.17 -10.85 -5.15
CA ARG A 226 -15.40 -9.59 -4.48
C ARG A 226 -16.89 -9.26 -4.53
N PRO A 227 -17.49 -8.84 -3.39
CA PRO A 227 -18.86 -8.36 -3.41
C PRO A 227 -18.97 -7.19 -4.38
N PRO A 228 -20.14 -7.04 -5.06
CA PRO A 228 -20.38 -5.92 -5.96
C PRO A 228 -20.12 -4.59 -5.28
N MET A 229 -19.24 -3.77 -5.85
CA MET A 229 -18.82 -2.49 -5.31
C MET A 229 -19.43 -1.36 -6.16
N PRO A 230 -20.13 -0.38 -5.56
CA PRO A 230 -20.60 0.80 -6.29
C PRO A 230 -19.44 1.57 -6.91
N VAL A 231 -19.61 1.99 -8.16
CA VAL A 231 -18.60 2.78 -8.89
C VAL A 231 -19.23 4.00 -9.55
N ARG A 232 -18.40 5.01 -9.81
CA ARG A 232 -18.82 6.22 -10.53
C ARG A 232 -19.12 5.90 -12.00
N ALA A 233 -19.88 6.79 -12.64
CA ALA A 233 -20.24 6.67 -14.04
C ALA A 233 -19.03 6.59 -14.98
N GLU A 234 -17.93 7.28 -14.64
CA GLU A 234 -16.68 7.26 -15.42
C GLU A 234 -16.05 5.87 -15.45
N CYS A 235 -16.12 5.12 -14.35
CA CYS A 235 -15.63 3.74 -14.30
C CYS A 235 -16.49 2.82 -15.19
N ALA A 236 -17.83 2.95 -15.12
CA ALA A 236 -18.72 2.19 -15.96
C ALA A 236 -18.51 2.50 -17.44
N TYR A 237 -18.36 3.76 -17.78
CA TYR A 237 -18.03 4.20 -19.13
C TYR A 237 -16.69 3.62 -19.62
N ALA A 238 -15.65 3.61 -18.77
CA ALA A 238 -14.37 3.04 -19.12
C ALA A 238 -14.46 1.54 -19.44
N VAL A 239 -15.22 0.77 -18.65
CA VAL A 239 -15.48 -0.65 -18.90
C VAL A 239 -16.23 -0.85 -20.20
N GLN A 240 -17.32 -0.09 -20.44
CA GLN A 240 -18.11 -0.18 -21.67
C GLN A 240 -17.27 0.14 -22.90
N LYS A 241 -16.43 1.17 -22.86
CA LYS A 241 -15.53 1.52 -23.96
C LYS A 241 -14.51 0.43 -24.25
N LEU A 242 -13.95 -0.20 -23.21
CA LEU A 242 -13.06 -1.36 -23.43
C LEU A 242 -13.81 -2.54 -24.06
N ILE A 243 -15.05 -2.80 -23.68
CA ILE A 243 -15.88 -3.85 -24.30
C ILE A 243 -16.06 -3.54 -25.79
N GLU A 244 -16.47 -2.32 -26.15
CA GLU A 244 -16.66 -1.88 -27.55
C GLU A 244 -15.36 -2.05 -28.37
N ILE A 245 -14.23 -1.58 -27.85
CA ILE A 245 -12.93 -1.62 -28.54
C ILE A 245 -12.43 -3.06 -28.73
N THR A 246 -12.67 -3.92 -27.75
CA THR A 246 -12.18 -5.30 -27.76
C THR A 246 -13.13 -6.28 -28.44
N ASP A 247 -14.40 -5.91 -28.73
CA ASP A 247 -15.38 -6.78 -29.34
C ASP A 247 -14.92 -7.43 -30.67
N PRO A 248 -14.32 -6.69 -31.61
CA PRO A 248 -13.82 -7.30 -32.85
C PRO A 248 -12.74 -8.35 -32.62
N LEU A 249 -11.90 -8.18 -31.59
CA LEU A 249 -10.79 -9.08 -31.26
C LEU A 249 -11.28 -10.41 -30.65
N ARG A 250 -12.47 -10.42 -30.03
CA ARG A 250 -13.03 -11.61 -29.38
C ARG A 250 -13.28 -12.77 -30.36
N LYS A 251 -13.58 -12.46 -31.62
CA LYS A 251 -13.78 -13.45 -32.67
C LYS A 251 -12.51 -14.22 -33.03
N GLU A 252 -11.37 -13.62 -32.80
CA GLU A 252 -10.05 -14.18 -33.09
C GLU A 252 -9.32 -14.66 -31.82
N ALA A 253 -9.87 -14.34 -30.63
CA ALA A 253 -9.27 -14.69 -29.35
C ALA A 253 -9.45 -16.18 -29.04
N ASP A 254 -8.46 -16.76 -28.34
CA ASP A 254 -8.60 -18.10 -27.75
C ASP A 254 -9.78 -18.15 -26.78
N GLU A 255 -10.47 -19.31 -26.71
CA GLU A 255 -11.62 -19.54 -25.83
C GLU A 255 -11.33 -19.18 -24.36
N SER A 256 -10.10 -19.35 -23.89
CA SER A 256 -9.71 -19.07 -22.51
C SER A 256 -9.66 -17.59 -22.17
N ILE A 257 -9.55 -16.71 -23.16
CA ILE A 257 -9.40 -15.25 -22.98
C ILE A 257 -10.50 -14.41 -23.63
N LYS A 258 -11.39 -15.01 -24.42
CA LYS A 258 -12.43 -14.27 -25.18
C LYS A 258 -13.34 -13.39 -24.28
N ASP A 259 -13.58 -13.81 -23.06
CA ASP A 259 -14.40 -13.09 -22.10
C ASP A 259 -13.62 -12.06 -21.26
N MET A 260 -12.29 -11.97 -21.44
CA MET A 260 -11.48 -10.98 -20.73
C MET A 260 -11.72 -9.58 -21.29
N LEU A 261 -11.76 -8.58 -20.40
CA LEU A 261 -11.96 -7.18 -20.77
C LEU A 261 -10.71 -6.62 -21.48
N PHE A 262 -9.52 -6.99 -21.01
CA PHE A 262 -8.24 -6.51 -21.53
C PHE A 262 -7.65 -7.54 -22.50
N ILE A 263 -8.10 -7.53 -23.74
CA ILE A 263 -7.46 -8.29 -24.83
C ILE A 263 -6.99 -7.31 -25.91
N TYR A 264 -5.81 -7.56 -26.47
CA TYR A 264 -5.23 -6.70 -27.50
C TYR A 264 -4.41 -7.51 -28.50
N ARG A 265 -4.21 -6.98 -29.70
CA ARG A 265 -3.33 -7.59 -30.69
C ARG A 265 -1.87 -7.25 -30.32
N CYS A 266 -1.09 -8.28 -30.01
CA CYS A 266 0.31 -8.10 -29.63
C CYS A 266 1.12 -7.52 -30.80
N PRO A 267 1.80 -6.37 -30.63
CA PRO A 267 2.51 -5.74 -31.74
C PRO A 267 3.91 -6.34 -31.99
N THR A 268 4.47 -7.06 -31.03
CA THR A 268 5.87 -7.48 -31.04
C THR A 268 6.08 -8.88 -30.47
N ASN A 269 7.29 -9.40 -30.55
CA ASN A 269 7.73 -10.70 -30.05
C ASN A 269 7.16 -11.91 -30.85
N HIS A 270 7.37 -13.10 -30.30
CA HIS A 270 6.85 -14.35 -30.86
C HIS A 270 5.31 -14.45 -30.88
N LEU A 271 4.63 -13.53 -30.19
CA LEU A 271 3.16 -13.42 -30.17
C LEU A 271 2.66 -12.32 -31.11
N ALA A 272 3.51 -11.72 -31.96
CA ALA A 272 3.11 -10.65 -32.87
C ALA A 272 1.91 -11.05 -33.73
N GLY A 273 0.88 -10.19 -33.77
CA GLY A 273 -0.37 -10.45 -34.49
C GLY A 273 -1.40 -11.28 -33.73
N GLN A 274 -1.06 -11.99 -32.67
CA GLN A 274 -1.99 -12.77 -31.86
C GLN A 274 -2.79 -11.88 -30.90
N VAL A 275 -4.02 -12.29 -30.61
CA VAL A 275 -4.82 -11.67 -29.56
C VAL A 275 -4.46 -12.27 -28.20
N VAL A 276 -4.02 -11.43 -27.28
CA VAL A 276 -3.55 -11.85 -25.96
C VAL A 276 -3.99 -10.89 -24.86
N VAL A 277 -3.91 -11.31 -23.59
CA VAL A 277 -4.10 -10.43 -22.44
C VAL A 277 -2.79 -9.70 -22.14
N PRO A 278 -2.79 -8.37 -21.89
CA PRO A 278 -1.60 -7.63 -21.52
C PRO A 278 -0.98 -8.19 -20.23
N THR A 279 0.32 -8.26 -20.18
CA THR A 279 1.03 -8.64 -18.97
C THR A 279 1.14 -7.44 -17.99
N GLN A 280 1.40 -7.72 -16.71
CA GLN A 280 1.73 -6.66 -15.76
C GLN A 280 2.95 -5.86 -16.19
N GLN A 281 3.89 -6.50 -16.89
CA GLN A 281 5.07 -5.83 -17.46
C GLN A 281 4.68 -4.87 -18.59
N SER A 282 3.74 -5.24 -19.46
CA SER A 282 3.21 -4.35 -20.52
C SER A 282 2.59 -3.09 -19.90
N MET A 283 1.74 -3.25 -18.89
CA MET A 283 1.13 -2.13 -18.20
C MET A 283 2.18 -1.24 -17.51
N TRP A 284 3.22 -1.82 -16.93
CA TRP A 284 4.30 -1.06 -16.32
C TRP A 284 5.07 -0.23 -17.36
N VAL A 285 5.34 -0.78 -18.54
CA VAL A 285 5.96 -0.06 -19.66
C VAL A 285 5.06 1.10 -20.10
N TRP A 286 3.78 0.85 -20.33
CA TRP A 286 2.82 1.89 -20.73
C TRP A 286 2.72 3.02 -19.70
N LEU A 287 2.67 2.72 -18.41
CA LEU A 287 2.68 3.73 -17.35
C LEU A 287 3.95 4.58 -17.37
N LYS A 288 5.12 3.94 -17.58
CA LYS A 288 6.39 4.64 -17.65
C LYS A 288 6.47 5.56 -18.88
N ASP A 289 6.02 5.06 -20.04
CA ASP A 289 6.01 5.85 -21.29
C ASP A 289 5.01 7.00 -21.21
N PHE A 290 3.85 6.79 -20.58
CA PHE A 290 2.86 7.83 -20.31
C PHE A 290 3.43 8.96 -19.47
N VAL A 291 4.11 8.65 -18.37
CA VAL A 291 4.78 9.64 -17.51
C VAL A 291 5.82 10.42 -18.32
N LYS A 292 6.65 9.73 -19.12
CA LYS A 292 7.69 10.37 -19.94
C LYS A 292 7.11 11.23 -21.05
N LYS A 293 6.11 10.71 -21.80
CA LYS A 293 5.44 11.42 -22.91
C LYS A 293 4.80 12.72 -22.45
N ASN A 294 4.17 12.72 -21.28
CA ASN A 294 3.42 13.85 -20.74
C ASN A 294 4.20 14.69 -19.72
N ASN A 295 5.51 14.41 -19.54
CA ASN A 295 6.39 15.12 -18.60
C ASN A 295 5.76 15.28 -17.19
N ILE A 296 5.20 14.18 -16.66
CA ILE A 296 4.59 14.18 -15.33
C ILE A 296 5.70 14.21 -14.27
N LEU A 297 5.73 15.29 -13.47
CA LEU A 297 6.80 15.56 -12.51
C LEU A 297 6.30 15.41 -11.07
N ASP A 298 7.20 15.03 -10.17
CA ASP A 298 6.98 15.11 -8.73
C ASP A 298 7.15 16.55 -8.19
N THR A 299 6.95 16.73 -6.90
CA THR A 299 7.12 18.02 -6.20
C THR A 299 8.56 18.57 -6.27
N ASP A 300 9.54 17.70 -6.54
CA ASP A 300 10.95 18.09 -6.70
C ASP A 300 11.31 18.40 -8.16
N GLY A 301 10.36 18.36 -9.09
CA GLY A 301 10.57 18.57 -10.52
C GLY A 301 11.24 17.40 -11.24
N LYS A 302 11.26 16.20 -10.63
CA LYS A 302 11.80 14.99 -11.25
C LYS A 302 10.69 14.16 -11.89
N PRO A 303 10.99 13.36 -12.94
CA PRO A 303 10.01 12.46 -13.52
C PRO A 303 9.38 11.55 -12.45
N TYR A 304 8.05 11.58 -12.37
CA TYR A 304 7.33 10.81 -11.36
C TYR A 304 7.42 9.30 -11.62
N ASN A 305 7.60 8.51 -10.57
CA ASN A 305 7.62 7.05 -10.69
C ASN A 305 6.23 6.47 -10.42
N LEU A 306 5.36 6.52 -11.44
CA LEU A 306 3.98 6.05 -11.37
C LEU A 306 3.91 4.52 -11.40
N THR A 307 3.15 3.94 -10.48
CA THR A 307 2.87 2.50 -10.42
C THR A 307 1.39 2.24 -10.17
N ALA A 308 0.84 1.17 -10.74
CA ALA A 308 -0.57 0.82 -10.56
C ALA A 308 -0.98 0.65 -9.08
N HIS A 309 -0.05 0.21 -8.22
CA HIS A 309 -0.35 0.03 -6.79
C HIS A 309 -0.54 1.35 -6.03
N GLN A 310 -0.04 2.47 -6.56
CA GLN A 310 -0.23 3.78 -5.94
C GLN A 310 -1.69 4.23 -6.00
N PHE A 311 -2.43 3.96 -7.09
CA PHE A 311 -3.87 4.27 -7.17
C PHE A 311 -4.66 3.64 -6.02
N ARG A 312 -4.36 2.38 -5.70
CA ARG A 312 -4.96 1.68 -4.56
C ARG A 312 -4.61 2.35 -3.22
N ARG A 313 -3.38 2.82 -3.07
CA ARG A 313 -2.94 3.52 -1.86
C ARG A 313 -3.60 4.90 -1.76
N THR A 314 -3.69 5.62 -2.88
CA THR A 314 -4.39 6.91 -2.96
C THR A 314 -5.85 6.76 -2.56
N LEU A 315 -6.58 5.80 -3.15
CA LEU A 315 -7.97 5.54 -2.79
C LEU A 315 -8.12 5.25 -1.28
N GLY A 316 -7.26 4.41 -0.70
CA GLY A 316 -7.29 4.11 0.73
C GLY A 316 -7.00 5.32 1.60
N SER A 317 -6.04 6.17 1.21
CA SER A 317 -5.72 7.42 1.91
C SER A 317 -6.86 8.43 1.79
N ASP A 318 -7.48 8.58 0.62
CA ASP A 318 -8.60 9.49 0.38
C ASP A 318 -9.85 9.08 1.15
N MET A 319 -10.17 7.79 1.19
CA MET A 319 -11.28 7.30 2.01
C MET A 319 -11.06 7.61 3.49
N LEU A 320 -9.83 7.43 3.96
CA LEU A 320 -9.49 7.68 5.36
C LEU A 320 -9.53 9.17 5.70
N SER A 321 -8.98 10.05 4.85
CA SER A 321 -9.03 11.51 5.03
C SER A 321 -10.46 12.04 5.07
N LYS A 322 -11.39 11.38 4.36
CA LYS A 322 -12.83 11.66 4.39
C LYS A 322 -13.56 11.05 5.59
N GLY A 323 -12.83 10.43 6.52
CA GLY A 323 -13.40 9.86 7.75
C GLY A 323 -14.11 8.51 7.56
N THR A 324 -13.84 7.79 6.46
CA THR A 324 -14.41 6.46 6.24
C THR A 324 -13.87 5.48 7.30
N ASP A 325 -14.75 4.65 7.86
CA ASP A 325 -14.37 3.63 8.84
C ASP A 325 -13.34 2.64 8.28
N LEU A 326 -12.36 2.25 9.12
CA LEU A 326 -11.27 1.36 8.72
C LEU A 326 -11.75 0.00 8.22
N ASN A 327 -12.85 -0.53 8.77
CA ASN A 327 -13.41 -1.82 8.34
C ASN A 327 -13.99 -1.69 6.92
N VAL A 328 -14.62 -0.56 6.62
CA VAL A 328 -15.13 -0.27 5.27
C VAL A 328 -13.96 -0.15 4.28
N ILE A 329 -12.90 0.59 4.64
CA ILE A 329 -11.68 0.69 3.82
C ILE A 329 -11.06 -0.70 3.61
N GLN A 330 -10.97 -1.51 4.67
CA GLN A 330 -10.48 -2.88 4.59
C GLN A 330 -11.30 -3.73 3.62
N GLN A 331 -12.63 -3.63 3.69
CA GLN A 331 -13.53 -4.32 2.78
C GLN A 331 -13.36 -3.84 1.34
N VAL A 332 -13.39 -2.53 1.08
CA VAL A 332 -13.23 -1.94 -0.26
C VAL A 332 -11.88 -2.35 -0.87
N LEU A 333 -10.81 -2.27 -0.12
CA LEU A 333 -9.49 -2.68 -0.60
C LEU A 333 -9.27 -4.21 -0.56
N GLY A 334 -10.09 -4.99 0.14
CA GLY A 334 -9.94 -6.44 0.28
C GLY A 334 -8.65 -6.84 0.99
N HIS A 335 -8.29 -6.15 2.06
CA HIS A 335 -7.18 -6.55 2.90
C HIS A 335 -7.62 -7.71 3.81
N SER A 336 -6.88 -8.81 3.77
CA SER A 336 -7.10 -9.94 4.66
C SER A 336 -6.60 -9.68 6.09
N ASP A 337 -5.59 -8.81 6.23
CA ASP A 337 -4.97 -8.43 7.50
C ASP A 337 -5.31 -6.96 7.83
N PRO A 338 -6.00 -6.70 8.96
CA PRO A 338 -6.31 -5.34 9.41
C PRO A 338 -5.07 -4.45 9.60
N SER A 339 -3.91 -5.03 9.92
CA SER A 339 -2.66 -4.29 10.11
C SER A 339 -2.23 -3.54 8.84
N VAL A 340 -2.58 -4.06 7.67
CA VAL A 340 -2.32 -3.42 6.39
C VAL A 340 -3.10 -2.11 6.28
N THR A 341 -4.37 -2.11 6.67
CA THR A 341 -5.22 -0.90 6.66
C THR A 341 -4.80 0.09 7.73
N LYS A 342 -4.43 -0.38 8.93
CA LYS A 342 -3.93 0.48 10.02
C LYS A 342 -2.68 1.28 9.64
N ARG A 343 -1.84 0.79 8.74
CA ARG A 343 -0.67 1.54 8.23
C ARG A 343 -1.07 2.79 7.46
N PHE A 344 -2.14 2.74 6.66
CA PHE A 344 -2.70 3.94 6.01
C PHE A 344 -3.16 4.98 7.04
N TYR A 345 -3.73 4.51 8.16
CA TYR A 345 -4.19 5.39 9.24
C TYR A 345 -3.05 6.20 9.88
N ALA A 346 -1.89 5.58 10.12
CA ALA A 346 -0.75 6.28 10.69
C ALA A 346 -0.21 7.40 9.77
N ASP A 347 -0.11 7.13 8.46
CA ASP A 347 0.43 8.11 7.51
C ASP A 347 -0.54 9.26 7.22
N VAL A 348 -1.86 8.99 7.17
CA VAL A 348 -2.88 10.04 7.00
C VAL A 348 -2.94 10.93 8.23
N LYS A 349 -2.86 10.37 9.44
CA LYS A 349 -2.74 11.19 10.66
C LYS A 349 -1.51 12.10 10.64
N ASP A 350 -0.38 11.63 10.13
CA ASP A 350 0.82 12.47 10.01
C ASP A 350 0.65 13.57 8.95
N LYS A 351 -0.10 13.33 7.85
CA LYS A 351 -0.45 14.36 6.84
C LYS A 351 -1.44 15.37 7.43
N ASP A 352 -2.52 14.89 8.06
CA ASP A 352 -3.53 15.73 8.71
C ASP A 352 -2.91 16.58 9.82
N ARG A 353 -1.95 16.05 10.57
CA ARG A 353 -1.17 16.80 11.55
C ARG A 353 -0.35 17.91 10.90
N ALA A 354 0.41 17.59 9.84
CA ALA A 354 1.23 18.58 9.15
C ALA A 354 0.37 19.71 8.55
N GLU A 355 -0.81 19.36 8.03
CA GLU A 355 -1.76 20.32 7.49
C GLU A 355 -2.44 21.14 8.61
N THR A 356 -2.79 20.48 9.71
CA THR A 356 -3.29 21.14 10.93
C THR A 356 -2.25 22.14 11.47
N PHE A 357 -0.98 21.74 11.56
CA PHE A 357 0.09 22.62 12.04
C PHE A 357 0.36 23.82 11.13
N LYS A 358 0.19 23.67 9.81
CA LYS A 358 0.28 24.80 8.87
C LYS A 358 -0.87 25.80 9.03
N ASN A 359 -2.04 25.32 9.44
CA ASN A 359 -3.28 26.10 9.51
C ASN A 359 -3.54 26.72 10.89
N ILE A 360 -2.73 26.43 11.91
CA ILE A 360 -2.86 27.08 13.21
C ILE A 360 -2.19 28.45 13.13
N GLY A 361 -2.99 29.50 13.16
CA GLY A 361 -2.52 30.87 13.29
C GLY A 361 -2.07 31.14 14.73
N ILE A 362 -0.75 31.20 14.96
CA ILE A 362 -0.17 31.61 16.25
C ILE A 362 0.42 33.01 16.05
N ILE A 363 -0.13 33.97 16.76
CA ILE A 363 0.17 35.38 16.58
C ILE A 363 0.55 35.97 17.93
N GLY A 364 1.71 36.62 17.99
CA GLY A 364 2.19 37.28 19.20
C GLY A 364 1.32 38.47 19.62
N ASN A 365 0.68 39.14 18.65
CA ASN A 365 -0.28 40.21 18.87
C ASN A 365 -1.42 40.06 17.86
N ILE A 366 -2.66 40.07 18.37
CA ILE A 366 -3.90 39.95 17.58
C ILE A 366 -4.03 41.05 16.52
N ASP A 367 -3.46 42.23 16.77
CA ASP A 367 -3.50 43.39 15.85
C ASP A 367 -2.57 43.22 14.63
N LEU A 368 -1.69 42.23 14.66
CA LEU A 368 -0.77 41.88 13.56
C LEU A 368 -1.28 40.73 12.68
N ILE A 369 -2.56 40.37 12.75
CA ILE A 369 -3.15 39.33 11.90
C ILE A 369 -3.06 39.73 10.45
N ASP A 370 -2.40 38.86 9.64
CA ASP A 370 -2.23 39.07 8.21
C ASP A 370 -3.58 38.93 7.46
N ASP A 371 -3.71 39.69 6.39
CA ASP A 371 -4.89 39.70 5.49
C ASP A 371 -5.15 38.31 4.88
N SER A 372 -4.14 37.48 4.73
CA SER A 372 -4.24 36.09 4.26
C SER A 372 -5.06 35.18 5.19
N SER A 373 -5.27 35.60 6.45
CA SER A 373 -6.09 34.87 7.43
C SER A 373 -7.59 35.02 7.20
N PHE A 374 -8.00 35.92 6.30
CA PHE A 374 -9.39 36.21 5.97
C PHE A 374 -9.74 35.80 4.54
N GLU A 375 -10.96 35.33 4.31
CA GLU A 375 -11.42 34.99 2.96
C GLU A 375 -11.75 36.24 2.11
N ASN A 376 -12.13 37.33 2.77
CA ASN A 376 -12.48 38.59 2.14
C ASN A 376 -12.37 39.78 3.12
N LEU A 377 -12.40 41.00 2.55
CA LEU A 377 -12.30 42.24 3.33
C LEU A 377 -13.45 42.39 4.37
N THR A 378 -14.65 41.94 4.05
CA THR A 378 -15.81 42.00 4.97
C THR A 378 -15.58 41.16 6.22
N GLU A 379 -14.91 40.01 6.09
CA GLU A 379 -14.55 39.17 7.25
C GLU A 379 -13.49 39.83 8.12
N LYS A 380 -12.51 40.49 7.48
CA LYS A 380 -11.49 41.27 8.18
C LYS A 380 -12.10 42.40 9.00
N ASP A 381 -12.94 43.21 8.36
CA ASP A 381 -13.62 44.34 9.02
C ASP A 381 -14.51 43.87 10.20
N TRP A 382 -15.24 42.78 9.96
CA TRP A 382 -16.06 42.17 11.03
C TRP A 382 -15.18 41.68 12.17
N PHE A 383 -14.09 41.01 11.91
CA PHE A 383 -13.20 40.49 12.94
C PHE A 383 -12.57 41.63 13.76
N GLN A 384 -12.06 42.66 13.11
CA GLN A 384 -11.49 43.83 13.78
C GLN A 384 -12.51 44.53 14.69
N ALA A 385 -13.76 44.64 14.23
CA ALA A 385 -14.85 45.24 15.03
C ALA A 385 -15.30 44.38 16.21
N ASN A 386 -15.15 43.05 16.12
CA ASN A 386 -15.71 42.10 17.08
C ASN A 386 -14.68 41.25 17.83
N LYS A 387 -13.36 41.46 17.61
CA LYS A 387 -12.30 40.65 18.19
C LYS A 387 -12.39 40.45 19.71
N HIS A 388 -12.86 41.45 20.43
CA HIS A 388 -12.99 41.41 21.90
C HIS A 388 -14.38 40.93 22.41
N LYS A 389 -15.34 40.72 21.53
CA LYS A 389 -16.72 40.37 21.92
C LYS A 389 -17.25 39.12 21.20
N GLY A 390 -17.23 39.12 19.88
CA GLY A 390 -17.87 38.09 19.07
C GLY A 390 -16.90 37.02 18.51
N ALA A 391 -15.63 37.38 18.33
CA ALA A 391 -14.63 36.49 17.79
C ALA A 391 -13.85 35.69 18.86
N ALA A 392 -13.91 36.10 20.13
CA ALA A 392 -13.19 35.46 21.24
C ALA A 392 -13.75 34.07 21.55
N LEU A 393 -12.84 33.11 21.72
CA LEU A 393 -13.08 31.76 22.21
C LEU A 393 -12.45 31.60 23.60
N CYS A 394 -12.68 30.49 24.28
CA CYS A 394 -12.08 30.22 25.58
C CYS A 394 -10.54 30.03 25.54
N ASP A 395 -9.99 29.79 24.37
CA ASP A 395 -8.58 29.40 24.13
C ASP A 395 -7.97 30.05 22.90
N GLY A 396 -8.63 31.08 22.34
CA GLY A 396 -8.16 31.77 21.13
C GLY A 396 -9.26 32.65 20.50
N TYR A 397 -9.17 32.81 19.18
CA TYR A 397 -10.10 33.61 18.40
C TYR A 397 -10.55 32.86 17.13
N CYS A 398 -11.74 33.22 16.63
CA CYS A 398 -12.24 32.74 15.34
C CYS A 398 -12.43 33.93 14.39
N THR A 399 -11.83 33.87 13.20
CA THR A 399 -11.98 34.92 12.17
C THR A 399 -13.25 34.78 11.35
N LYS A 400 -14.05 33.71 11.53
CA LYS A 400 -15.35 33.56 10.83
C LYS A 400 -16.42 34.46 11.43
N PRO A 401 -17.13 35.27 10.61
CA PRO A 401 -18.29 36.03 11.07
C PRO A 401 -19.43 35.12 11.56
N PHE A 402 -20.00 35.44 12.73
CA PHE A 402 -21.18 34.75 13.28
C PHE A 402 -22.48 35.55 12.96
N ALA A 403 -22.55 36.14 11.76
CA ALA A 403 -23.52 37.18 11.43
C ALA A 403 -24.98 36.70 11.40
N ASN A 404 -25.28 35.42 11.25
CA ASN A 404 -26.65 34.95 10.96
C ASN A 404 -27.23 33.99 12.02
N GLY A 405 -26.67 33.94 13.22
CA GLY A 405 -27.14 33.00 14.26
C GLY A 405 -26.83 31.54 13.97
N GLU A 406 -26.11 31.23 12.88
CA GLU A 406 -25.67 29.88 12.54
C GLU A 406 -24.54 29.46 13.48
N VAL A 407 -24.75 28.38 14.20
CA VAL A 407 -23.72 27.80 15.04
C VAL A 407 -22.75 27.03 14.17
N CYS A 408 -21.46 27.34 14.29
CA CYS A 408 -20.44 26.59 13.59
C CYS A 408 -20.39 25.14 14.09
N ASP A 409 -20.58 24.16 13.23
CA ASP A 409 -20.52 22.71 13.56
C ASP A 409 -19.22 22.32 14.26
N ARG A 410 -18.11 23.01 13.95
CA ARG A 410 -16.81 22.78 14.58
C ARG A 410 -16.76 23.35 16.02
N LEU A 411 -17.48 24.42 16.28
CA LEU A 411 -17.58 25.03 17.64
C LEU A 411 -18.30 24.08 18.59
N LEU A 412 -19.35 23.40 18.13
CA LEU A 412 -20.07 22.38 18.91
C LEU A 412 -19.20 21.20 19.29
N LYS A 413 -18.17 20.93 18.48
CA LYS A 413 -17.18 19.84 18.66
C LYS A 413 -15.80 20.43 18.98
N ARG A 414 -15.64 21.15 20.08
CA ARG A 414 -14.46 21.94 20.50
C ARG A 414 -13.07 21.42 20.02
N GLN A 415 -12.88 20.11 19.95
CA GLN A 415 -11.65 19.48 19.50
C GLN A 415 -11.27 19.76 18.04
N LYS A 416 -12.19 20.24 17.21
CA LYS A 416 -11.96 20.54 15.79
C LYS A 416 -11.55 21.99 15.51
N CYS A 417 -11.64 22.90 16.51
CA CYS A 417 -11.18 24.28 16.30
C CYS A 417 -9.68 24.34 16.05
N TYR A 418 -8.88 23.58 16.76
CA TYR A 418 -7.43 23.53 16.57
C TYR A 418 -6.98 23.13 15.15
N SER A 419 -7.81 22.44 14.38
CA SER A 419 -7.56 22.07 12.99
C SER A 419 -8.24 23.00 11.98
N CYS A 420 -8.76 24.15 12.42
CA CYS A 420 -9.46 25.09 11.57
C CYS A 420 -8.52 26.21 11.11
N SER A 421 -8.50 26.50 9.80
CA SER A 421 -7.72 27.60 9.22
C SER A 421 -8.13 29.00 9.74
N ARG A 422 -9.30 29.07 10.37
CA ARG A 422 -9.84 30.32 10.96
C ARG A 422 -9.61 30.43 12.46
N TYR A 423 -8.95 29.45 13.08
CA TYR A 423 -8.59 29.47 14.49
C TYR A 423 -7.25 30.15 14.67
N ILE A 424 -7.19 31.09 15.57
CA ILE A 424 -6.01 31.88 15.94
C ILE A 424 -5.87 31.83 17.46
N THR A 425 -4.66 31.65 17.95
CA THR A 425 -4.33 31.76 19.37
C THR A 425 -3.14 32.68 19.60
N THR A 426 -3.07 33.23 20.80
CA THR A 426 -2.05 34.23 21.22
C THR A 426 -1.46 33.82 22.57
N PRO A 427 -0.29 34.35 22.98
CA PRO A 427 0.36 34.01 24.25
C PRO A 427 -0.52 34.20 25.49
N GLU A 428 -1.54 35.06 25.43
CA GLU A 428 -2.51 35.25 26.53
C GLU A 428 -3.32 34.00 26.89
N TYR A 429 -3.45 33.06 25.91
CA TYR A 429 -4.15 31.77 26.09
C TYR A 429 -3.22 30.61 26.45
N LEU A 430 -1.92 30.85 26.63
CA LEU A 430 -0.95 29.80 26.95
C LEU A 430 -1.37 28.96 28.15
N GLN A 431 -1.83 29.62 29.22
CA GLN A 431 -2.27 28.91 30.42
C GLN A 431 -3.54 28.09 30.17
N ALA A 432 -4.47 28.57 29.36
CA ALA A 432 -5.68 27.81 28.98
C ALA A 432 -5.34 26.54 28.23
N HIS A 433 -4.32 26.58 27.35
CA HIS A 433 -3.84 25.41 26.60
C HIS A 433 -3.11 24.40 27.51
N ARG A 434 -2.30 24.88 28.46
CA ARG A 434 -1.65 24.02 29.47
C ARG A 434 -2.67 23.30 30.34
N ASP A 435 -3.67 24.05 30.84
CA ASP A 435 -4.74 23.49 31.68
C ASP A 435 -5.60 22.47 30.89
N HIS A 436 -5.82 22.71 29.59
CA HIS A 436 -6.52 21.75 28.72
C HIS A 436 -5.71 20.49 28.52
N LEU A 437 -4.41 20.60 28.24
CA LEU A 437 -3.50 19.46 28.09
C LEU A 437 -3.46 18.62 29.37
N ALA A 438 -3.26 19.26 30.53
CA ALA A 438 -3.22 18.58 31.83
C ALA A 438 -4.53 17.82 32.12
N ARG A 439 -5.69 18.40 31.78
CA ARG A 439 -7.00 17.73 31.94
C ARG A 439 -7.07 16.47 31.05
N LEU A 440 -6.59 16.54 29.81
CA LEU A 440 -6.59 15.38 28.89
C LEU A 440 -5.62 14.31 29.36
N GLU A 441 -4.45 14.66 29.89
CA GLU A 441 -3.49 13.72 30.47
C GLU A 441 -4.08 13.00 31.68
N LYS A 442 -4.72 13.73 32.57
CA LYS A 442 -5.44 13.16 33.72
C LYS A 442 -6.56 12.20 33.28
N GLN A 443 -7.38 12.61 32.30
CA GLN A 443 -8.43 11.74 31.74
C GLN A 443 -7.85 10.47 31.11
N LEU A 444 -6.67 10.56 30.50
CA LEU A 444 -5.99 9.41 29.92
C LEU A 444 -5.52 8.44 31.01
N GLU A 445 -4.96 8.95 32.11
CA GLU A 445 -4.54 8.14 33.27
C GLU A 445 -5.74 7.45 33.91
N GLU A 446 -6.79 8.22 34.21
CA GLU A 446 -8.04 7.69 34.81
C GLU A 446 -8.73 6.68 33.87
N GLY A 447 -8.63 6.87 32.57
CA GLY A 447 -9.25 6.03 31.55
C GLY A 447 -8.41 4.83 31.10
N ALA A 448 -7.23 4.61 31.67
CA ALA A 448 -6.34 3.50 31.29
C ALA A 448 -7.01 2.12 31.41
N ILE A 449 -7.98 1.98 32.28
CA ILE A 449 -8.79 0.75 32.45
C ILE A 449 -9.64 0.41 31.22
N TYR A 450 -9.93 1.39 30.34
CA TYR A 450 -10.76 1.19 29.14
C TYR A 450 -9.98 0.77 27.91
N GLY A 451 -8.65 0.64 28.03
CA GLY A 451 -7.78 0.13 26.98
C GLY A 451 -7.26 1.19 25.98
N GLU A 452 -6.45 0.74 25.04
CA GLU A 452 -5.70 1.62 24.13
C GLU A 452 -6.58 2.47 23.20
N HIS A 453 -7.74 1.97 22.81
CA HIS A 453 -8.68 2.71 21.95
C HIS A 453 -9.25 3.97 22.63
N TYR A 454 -9.37 3.97 23.96
CA TYR A 454 -9.77 5.17 24.73
C TYR A 454 -8.68 6.24 24.66
N ALA A 455 -7.41 5.83 24.80
CA ALA A 455 -6.27 6.73 24.65
C ALA A 455 -6.17 7.34 23.25
N GLU A 456 -6.47 6.56 22.20
CA GLU A 456 -6.42 7.02 20.80
C GLU A 456 -7.41 8.19 20.53
N HIS A 457 -8.46 8.31 21.30
CA HIS A 457 -9.44 9.40 21.17
C HIS A 457 -8.86 10.77 21.55
N PHE A 458 -7.97 10.82 22.55
CA PHE A 458 -7.41 12.07 23.08
C PHE A 458 -6.06 12.45 22.45
N ARG A 459 -5.26 11.48 22.04
CA ARG A 459 -3.90 11.68 21.48
C ARG A 459 -3.82 12.78 20.41
N PRO A 460 -4.71 12.86 19.39
CA PRO A 460 -4.61 13.89 18.37
C PRO A 460 -4.74 15.31 18.92
N THR A 461 -5.63 15.51 19.90
CA THR A 461 -5.83 16.82 20.53
C THR A 461 -4.63 17.18 21.42
N MET A 462 -4.10 16.22 22.17
CA MET A 462 -2.92 16.42 23.03
C MET A 462 -1.68 16.79 22.22
N GLU A 463 -1.48 16.15 21.08
CA GLU A 463 -0.33 16.44 20.20
C GLU A 463 -0.41 17.86 19.61
N VAL A 464 -1.61 18.29 19.19
CA VAL A 464 -1.81 19.65 18.69
C VAL A 464 -1.58 20.67 19.82
N LEU A 465 -2.09 20.40 21.02
CA LEU A 465 -1.89 21.28 22.18
C LEU A 465 -0.40 21.42 22.55
N LYS A 466 0.37 20.34 22.51
CA LYS A 466 1.83 20.39 22.77
C LYS A 466 2.56 21.32 21.80
N VAL A 467 2.22 21.25 20.50
CA VAL A 467 2.81 22.14 19.50
C VAL A 467 2.36 23.59 19.68
N ILE A 468 1.07 23.82 20.02
CA ILE A 468 0.59 25.18 20.31
C ILE A 468 1.37 25.76 21.50
N ILE A 469 1.49 25.01 22.59
CA ILE A 469 2.19 25.44 23.80
C ILE A 469 3.65 25.76 23.48
N GLU A 470 4.36 24.85 22.80
CA GLU A 470 5.77 25.02 22.40
C GLU A 470 5.97 26.34 21.62
N ARG A 471 5.11 26.61 20.63
CA ARG A 471 5.18 27.83 19.82
C ARG A 471 4.77 29.11 20.54
N LEU A 472 3.92 29.01 21.57
CA LEU A 472 3.53 30.17 22.39
C LEU A 472 4.58 30.50 23.46
N GLU A 473 5.50 29.57 23.72
CA GLU A 473 6.64 29.73 24.63
C GLU A 473 7.90 30.27 23.94
N GLU A 474 7.98 30.14 22.59
CA GLU A 474 9.03 30.76 21.76
C GLU A 474 8.83 32.29 21.64
#